data_4381ea389d593ea6dd6474e571b703f4
#
_entry.id   4381ea389d593ea6dd6474e571b703f4
#
_cell.length_a   1.000
_cell.length_b   1.000
_cell.length_c   1.000
_cell.angle_alpha   90.00
_cell.angle_beta   90.00
_cell.angle_gamma   90.00
#
_symmetry.space_group_name_H-M   'P 1'
#
loop_
_entity.id
_entity.type
_entity.pdbx_description
1 polymer ?
#
loop_
_entity_poly.entity_id
_entity_poly.type
_entity_poly.pdbx_seq_one_letter_code
_entity_poly.pdbx_strand_id
1 'polypeptide(L)'
;YNPQNGRWISRDPIGEEESNNLYRFSDNSSIIYCDILGLQLYEKKSEAFAVANRMVVEAMEKRYEQDLQKWNSTPIEKKTKKNKPVKVEFGVRICQKDCKYYVGKVGTSGGHREVSPLSVPPCDDGDKMIGYAHSHPDKNASLSDNDRKIAKEGFGSNFNIDENIKIPPKIIMTASVRDGEGNIRTHLYNPNKPVGKTNATFINGIR
;
A
#
# COMPACT_ATOMS: atom_id res chain seq x y z
N TYR A 1 -1.75 1.55 -28.93
CA TYR A 1 -2.95 2.39 -28.91
C TYR A 1 -3.50 2.56 -30.32
N ASN A 2 -4.78 2.33 -30.51
CA ASN A 2 -5.46 2.60 -31.77
C ASN A 2 -6.28 3.91 -31.63
N PRO A 3 -5.81 5.02 -32.20
CA PRO A 3 -6.47 6.33 -32.06
C PRO A 3 -7.85 6.38 -32.71
N GLN A 4 -8.16 5.52 -33.66
CA GLN A 4 -9.48 5.46 -34.33
C GLN A 4 -10.55 4.86 -33.41
N ASN A 5 -10.16 3.97 -32.49
CA ASN A 5 -11.08 3.29 -31.59
C ASN A 5 -10.94 3.76 -30.15
N GLY A 6 -9.97 4.62 -29.84
CA GLY A 6 -9.66 5.09 -28.49
C GLY A 6 -9.23 3.99 -27.53
N ARG A 7 -8.70 2.86 -28.03
CA ARG A 7 -8.37 1.68 -27.23
C ARG A 7 -6.96 1.19 -27.46
N TRP A 8 -6.38 0.58 -26.43
CA TRP A 8 -5.17 -0.21 -26.56
C TRP A 8 -5.46 -1.49 -27.36
N ILE A 9 -4.53 -1.84 -28.25
CA ILE A 9 -4.60 -3.07 -29.06
C ILE A 9 -3.92 -4.25 -28.36
N SER A 10 -3.22 -4.00 -27.27
CA SER A 10 -2.57 -5.02 -26.43
C SER A 10 -3.10 -4.94 -25.00
N ARG A 11 -3.10 -6.10 -24.36
CA ARG A 11 -3.45 -6.24 -22.94
C ARG A 11 -2.41 -5.52 -22.09
N ASP A 12 -2.84 -4.95 -20.94
CA ASP A 12 -1.96 -4.35 -19.95
C ASP A 12 -0.92 -5.38 -19.46
N PRO A 13 0.37 -5.07 -19.51
CA PRO A 13 1.42 -5.95 -19.03
C PRO A 13 1.33 -6.33 -17.55
N ILE A 14 0.74 -5.48 -16.70
CA ILE A 14 0.53 -5.73 -15.27
C ILE A 14 -0.71 -6.61 -15.03
N GLY A 15 -1.63 -6.67 -16.00
CA GLY A 15 -2.79 -7.53 -15.97
C GLY A 15 -3.84 -7.10 -14.96
N GLU A 16 -4.44 -8.07 -14.26
CA GLU A 16 -5.58 -7.85 -13.37
C GLU A 16 -5.19 -7.25 -12.00
N GLU A 17 -3.90 -7.01 -11.75
CA GLU A 17 -3.43 -6.47 -10.47
C GLU A 17 -3.91 -5.03 -10.23
N GLU A 18 -4.16 -4.24 -11.28
CA GLU A 18 -4.63 -2.86 -11.17
C GLU A 18 -6.14 -2.70 -11.34
N SER A 19 -6.74 -3.43 -12.26
CA SER A 19 -8.19 -3.36 -12.48
C SER A 19 -8.74 -4.58 -13.21
N ASN A 20 -10.05 -4.83 -13.09
CA ASN A 20 -10.75 -5.88 -13.84
C ASN A 20 -10.89 -5.54 -15.32
N ASN A 21 -10.55 -4.35 -15.75
CA ASN A 21 -10.58 -3.93 -17.15
C ASN A 21 -9.16 -3.83 -17.70
N LEU A 22 -8.70 -4.91 -18.31
CA LEU A 22 -7.37 -5.07 -18.88
C LEU A 22 -7.04 -4.11 -20.04
N TYR A 23 -8.00 -3.36 -20.53
CA TYR A 23 -7.88 -2.40 -21.63
C TYR A 23 -8.09 -0.96 -21.18
N ARG A 24 -8.19 -0.75 -19.87
CA ARG A 24 -8.33 0.58 -19.29
C ARG A 24 -6.97 1.26 -19.26
N PHE A 25 -6.90 2.46 -19.81
CA PHE A 25 -5.71 3.28 -19.79
C PHE A 25 -5.90 4.46 -18.83
N SER A 26 -4.99 4.56 -17.83
CA SER A 26 -4.93 5.69 -16.91
C SER A 26 -6.29 6.17 -16.40
N ASP A 27 -7.15 5.24 -15.95
CA ASP A 27 -8.52 5.53 -15.51
C ASP A 27 -9.38 6.27 -16.55
N ASN A 28 -9.08 6.09 -17.84
CA ASN A 28 -9.65 6.84 -18.96
C ASN A 28 -9.41 8.37 -18.88
N SER A 29 -8.34 8.78 -18.19
CA SER A 29 -7.98 10.18 -17.95
C SER A 29 -6.55 10.46 -18.38
N SER A 30 -6.25 10.25 -19.66
CA SER A 30 -4.91 10.42 -20.25
C SER A 30 -4.30 11.83 -20.11
N ILE A 31 -5.12 12.81 -19.73
CA ILE A 31 -4.66 14.19 -19.49
C ILE A 31 -4.10 14.37 -18.06
N ILE A 32 -4.62 13.59 -17.12
CA ILE A 32 -4.29 13.70 -15.68
C ILE A 32 -3.27 12.65 -15.26
N TYR A 33 -3.27 11.50 -15.92
CA TYR A 33 -2.42 10.36 -15.58
C TYR A 33 -1.51 9.99 -16.75
N CYS A 34 -0.28 9.67 -16.43
CA CYS A 34 0.68 9.14 -17.40
C CYS A 34 1.00 7.70 -17.00
N ASP A 35 0.62 6.75 -17.87
CA ASP A 35 0.96 5.35 -17.68
C ASP A 35 2.37 5.10 -18.22
N ILE A 36 3.33 4.94 -17.33
CA ILE A 36 4.70 4.53 -17.68
C ILE A 36 4.86 3.09 -17.17
N LEU A 37 5.00 2.15 -18.08
CA LEU A 37 5.14 0.71 -17.80
C LEU A 37 3.91 0.07 -17.12
N GLY A 38 2.71 0.65 -17.31
CA GLY A 38 1.48 0.19 -16.66
C GLY A 38 1.34 0.66 -15.19
N LEU A 39 2.18 1.58 -14.74
CA LEU A 39 2.10 2.19 -13.41
C LEU A 39 1.34 3.52 -13.48
N GLN A 40 0.30 3.65 -12.67
CA GLN A 40 -0.43 4.91 -12.56
C GLN A 40 0.40 5.98 -11.86
N LEU A 41 0.65 7.12 -12.55
CA LEU A 41 1.37 8.26 -11.97
C LEU A 41 0.40 9.34 -11.49
N TYR A 42 0.67 9.89 -10.33
CA TYR A 42 -0.12 10.94 -9.67
C TYR A 42 0.63 12.27 -9.66
N GLU A 43 -0.06 13.35 -9.99
CA GLU A 43 0.50 14.70 -9.90
C GLU A 43 0.64 15.15 -8.43
N LYS A 44 -0.26 14.71 -7.58
CA LYS A 44 -0.27 15.07 -6.16
C LYS A 44 0.13 13.90 -5.28
N LYS A 45 1.05 14.18 -4.38
CA LYS A 45 1.47 13.24 -3.34
C LYS A 45 0.30 12.69 -2.51
N SER A 46 -0.70 13.53 -2.21
CA SER A 46 -1.90 13.13 -1.45
C SER A 46 -2.73 12.08 -2.17
N GLU A 47 -2.79 12.12 -3.49
CA GLU A 47 -3.51 11.14 -4.32
C GLU A 47 -2.84 9.77 -4.24
N ALA A 48 -1.51 9.72 -4.42
CA ALA A 48 -0.75 8.49 -4.28
C ALA A 48 -0.92 7.88 -2.87
N PHE A 49 -0.90 8.70 -1.80
CA PHE A 49 -1.15 8.21 -0.45
C PHE A 49 -2.58 7.70 -0.25
N ALA A 50 -3.58 8.35 -0.83
CA ALA A 50 -4.98 7.90 -0.76
C ALA A 50 -5.15 6.52 -1.41
N VAL A 51 -4.56 6.33 -2.57
CA VAL A 51 -4.58 5.04 -3.28
C VAL A 51 -3.79 3.98 -2.50
N ALA A 52 -2.59 4.27 -2.03
CA ALA A 52 -1.78 3.36 -1.24
C ALA A 52 -2.54 2.86 0.00
N ASN A 53 -3.20 3.76 0.73
CA ASN A 53 -3.99 3.42 1.92
C ASN A 53 -5.16 2.49 1.59
N ARG A 54 -5.83 2.71 0.46
CA ARG A 54 -6.90 1.85 -0.04
C ARG A 54 -6.35 0.46 -0.41
N MET A 55 -5.29 0.40 -1.20
CA MET A 55 -4.68 -0.84 -1.67
C MET A 55 -4.28 -1.78 -0.53
N VAL A 56 -3.65 -1.28 0.53
CA VAL A 56 -3.23 -2.13 1.65
C VAL A 56 -4.40 -2.67 2.46
N VAL A 57 -5.49 -1.89 2.60
CA VAL A 57 -6.70 -2.35 3.29
C VAL A 57 -7.42 -3.41 2.45
N GLU A 58 -7.61 -3.17 1.17
CA GLU A 58 -8.26 -4.12 0.25
C GLU A 58 -7.47 -5.43 0.13
N ALA A 59 -6.13 -5.36 0.05
CA ALA A 59 -5.29 -6.55 0.02
C ALA A 59 -5.42 -7.38 1.31
N MET A 60 -5.45 -6.74 2.47
CA MET A 60 -5.66 -7.38 3.75
C MET A 60 -7.02 -8.09 3.81
N GLU A 61 -8.08 -7.40 3.39
CA GLU A 61 -9.44 -7.94 3.40
C GLU A 61 -9.60 -9.10 2.42
N LYS A 62 -9.15 -8.93 1.19
CA LYS A 62 -9.17 -9.97 0.16
C LYS A 62 -8.44 -11.24 0.63
N ARG A 63 -7.26 -11.09 1.22
CA ARG A 63 -6.51 -12.23 1.76
C ARG A 63 -7.27 -12.90 2.89
N TYR A 64 -7.81 -12.14 3.83
CA TYR A 64 -8.58 -12.68 4.95
C TYR A 64 -9.82 -13.45 4.47
N GLU A 65 -10.54 -12.94 3.48
CA GLU A 65 -11.70 -13.61 2.87
C GLU A 65 -11.31 -14.94 2.21
N GLN A 66 -10.21 -14.96 1.46
CA GLN A 66 -9.69 -16.19 0.86
C GLN A 66 -9.32 -17.24 1.91
N ASP A 67 -8.62 -16.83 2.97
CA ASP A 67 -8.23 -17.72 4.05
C ASP A 67 -9.46 -18.21 4.83
N LEU A 68 -10.49 -17.36 5.01
CA LEU A 68 -11.75 -17.72 5.66
C LEU A 68 -12.56 -18.74 4.83
N GLN A 69 -12.64 -18.55 3.51
CA GLN A 69 -13.28 -19.51 2.60
C GLN A 69 -12.58 -20.86 2.68
N LYS A 70 -11.25 -20.88 2.64
CA LYS A 70 -10.44 -22.09 2.78
C LYS A 70 -10.65 -22.79 4.12
N TRP A 71 -10.71 -22.02 5.20
CA TRP A 71 -10.97 -22.55 6.53
C TRP A 71 -12.39 -23.09 6.66
N ASN A 72 -13.40 -22.43 6.07
CA ASN A 72 -14.79 -22.89 6.10
C ASN A 72 -14.97 -24.23 5.36
N SER A 73 -14.25 -24.44 4.27
CA SER A 73 -14.25 -25.72 3.52
C SER A 73 -13.40 -26.83 4.15
N THR A 74 -12.61 -26.52 5.18
CA THR A 74 -11.82 -27.52 5.90
C THR A 74 -12.72 -28.39 6.78
N PRO A 75 -12.55 -29.74 6.80
CA PRO A 75 -13.28 -30.63 7.70
C PRO A 75 -13.15 -30.23 9.17
N ILE A 76 -14.22 -30.43 9.95
CA ILE A 76 -14.32 -29.90 11.32
C ILE A 76 -13.23 -30.45 12.25
N GLU A 77 -12.83 -31.70 12.06
CA GLU A 77 -11.76 -32.38 12.82
C GLU A 77 -10.38 -31.81 12.59
N LYS A 78 -10.19 -31.05 11.49
CA LYS A 78 -8.94 -30.32 11.17
C LYS A 78 -8.96 -28.86 11.60
N LYS A 79 -10.13 -28.37 12.09
CA LYS A 79 -10.27 -26.98 12.55
C LYS A 79 -9.75 -26.85 13.97
N THR A 80 -8.76 -25.99 14.16
CA THR A 80 -8.17 -25.68 15.46
C THR A 80 -8.14 -24.19 15.69
N LYS A 81 -8.01 -23.73 16.94
CA LYS A 81 -7.81 -22.31 17.23
C LYS A 81 -6.55 -21.73 16.56
N LYS A 82 -5.54 -22.57 16.33
CA LYS A 82 -4.25 -22.15 15.73
C LYS A 82 -4.35 -21.89 14.23
N ASN A 83 -5.22 -22.58 13.51
CA ASN A 83 -5.39 -22.43 12.06
C ASN A 83 -6.61 -21.58 11.67
N LYS A 84 -7.29 -20.97 12.65
CA LYS A 84 -8.35 -19.99 12.37
C LYS A 84 -7.74 -18.78 11.67
N PRO A 85 -8.30 -18.35 10.53
CA PRO A 85 -7.80 -17.18 9.81
C PRO A 85 -7.79 -15.92 10.68
N VAL A 86 -6.72 -15.15 10.52
CA VAL A 86 -6.57 -13.82 11.10
C VAL A 86 -6.19 -12.85 9.98
N LYS A 87 -6.60 -11.60 10.11
CA LYS A 87 -6.12 -10.55 9.20
C LYS A 87 -4.62 -10.37 9.41
N VAL A 88 -3.88 -10.24 8.32
CA VAL A 88 -2.43 -9.98 8.33
C VAL A 88 -2.15 -8.61 7.76
N GLU A 89 -1.09 -7.94 8.20
CA GLU A 89 -0.72 -6.63 7.70
C GLU A 89 -0.13 -6.69 6.29
N PHE A 90 -0.48 -5.71 5.49
CA PHE A 90 0.09 -5.45 4.18
C PHE A 90 0.73 -4.07 4.17
N GLY A 91 1.80 -3.92 3.40
CA GLY A 91 2.50 -2.66 3.21
C GLY A 91 2.73 -2.36 1.74
N VAL A 92 2.94 -1.08 1.44
CA VAL A 92 3.28 -0.59 0.11
C VAL A 92 4.16 0.64 0.21
N ARG A 93 5.09 0.81 -0.73
CA ARG A 93 5.93 2.00 -0.83
C ARG A 93 5.27 3.03 -1.74
N ILE A 94 5.39 4.30 -1.37
CA ILE A 94 5.02 5.42 -2.22
C ILE A 94 6.32 6.02 -2.74
N CYS A 95 6.43 6.08 -4.06
CA CYS A 95 7.64 6.41 -4.77
C CYS A 95 7.47 7.70 -5.55
N GLN A 96 8.59 8.36 -5.84
CA GLN A 96 8.65 9.56 -6.65
C GLN A 96 9.59 9.32 -7.82
N LYS A 97 9.07 9.53 -9.02
CA LYS A 97 9.80 9.54 -10.28
C LYS A 97 9.66 10.92 -10.90
N ASP A 98 10.77 11.59 -11.12
CA ASP A 98 10.77 12.99 -11.56
C ASP A 98 9.92 13.86 -10.63
N CYS A 99 8.90 14.54 -11.14
CA CYS A 99 7.97 15.37 -10.37
C CYS A 99 6.64 14.68 -10.05
N LYS A 100 6.49 13.38 -10.38
CA LYS A 100 5.26 12.61 -10.19
C LYS A 100 5.42 11.54 -9.12
N TYR A 101 4.29 10.98 -8.69
CA TYR A 101 4.25 9.99 -7.62
C TYR A 101 3.56 8.72 -8.13
N TYR A 102 3.99 7.56 -7.61
CA TYR A 102 3.31 6.30 -7.86
C TYR A 102 3.28 5.43 -6.61
N VAL A 103 2.39 4.46 -6.62
CA VAL A 103 2.27 3.44 -5.57
C VAL A 103 2.92 2.17 -6.08
N GLY A 104 3.84 1.63 -5.30
CA GLY A 104 4.53 0.38 -5.62
C GLY A 104 3.63 -0.84 -5.43
N LYS A 105 4.21 -2.03 -5.56
CA LYS A 105 3.50 -3.28 -5.33
C LYS A 105 3.27 -3.53 -3.85
N VAL A 106 2.09 -4.04 -3.51
CA VAL A 106 1.72 -4.43 -2.15
C VAL A 106 2.46 -5.71 -1.75
N GLY A 107 2.97 -5.74 -0.53
CA GLY A 107 3.65 -6.90 0.05
C GLY A 107 3.20 -7.20 1.48
N THR A 108 3.45 -8.40 1.96
CA THR A 108 3.18 -8.83 3.34
C THR A 108 4.22 -9.84 3.80
N SER A 109 4.56 -9.81 5.07
CA SER A 109 5.33 -10.88 5.75
C SER A 109 4.44 -12.00 6.32
N GLY A 110 3.11 -11.85 6.20
CA GLY A 110 2.15 -12.79 6.78
C GLY A 110 1.94 -12.62 8.29
N GLY A 111 2.53 -11.61 8.92
CA GLY A 111 2.33 -11.30 10.33
C GLY A 111 0.99 -10.62 10.61
N HIS A 112 0.38 -10.96 11.76
CA HIS A 112 -0.90 -10.37 12.16
C HIS A 112 -0.79 -8.89 12.55
N ARG A 113 0.35 -8.49 13.13
CA ARG A 113 0.58 -7.12 13.62
C ARG A 113 1.91 -6.55 13.15
N GLU A 114 2.43 -7.09 12.08
CA GLU A 114 3.74 -6.72 11.58
C GLU A 114 3.83 -7.02 10.10
N VAL A 115 4.24 -6.04 9.32
CA VAL A 115 4.70 -6.22 7.95
C VAL A 115 6.16 -5.82 7.88
N SER A 116 7.03 -6.81 7.65
CA SER A 116 8.45 -6.52 7.47
C SER A 116 8.65 -5.64 6.23
N PRO A 117 9.35 -4.51 6.34
CA PRO A 117 9.69 -3.70 5.18
C PRO A 117 10.41 -4.46 4.07
N LEU A 118 11.10 -5.54 4.41
CA LEU A 118 11.81 -6.41 3.45
C LEU A 118 10.87 -7.23 2.56
N SER A 119 9.64 -7.46 3.00
CA SER A 119 8.62 -8.18 2.21
C SER A 119 7.80 -7.28 1.29
N VAL A 120 8.08 -5.97 1.30
CA VAL A 120 7.42 -4.98 0.45
C VAL A 120 8.37 -4.60 -0.67
N PRO A 121 8.00 -4.82 -1.94
CA PRO A 121 8.87 -4.52 -3.07
C PRO A 121 9.42 -3.09 -3.04
N PRO A 122 10.67 -2.86 -3.46
CA PRO A 122 11.27 -1.52 -3.53
C PRO A 122 10.60 -0.65 -4.60
N CYS A 123 10.90 0.64 -4.57
CA CYS A 123 10.67 1.52 -5.73
C CYS A 123 11.53 1.05 -6.90
N ASP A 124 11.18 1.42 -8.12
CA ASP A 124 12.00 1.14 -9.30
C ASP A 124 13.38 1.79 -9.17
N ASP A 125 14.36 1.23 -9.88
CA ASP A 125 15.75 1.67 -9.79
C ASP A 125 15.91 3.17 -10.08
N GLY A 126 16.54 3.86 -9.14
CA GLY A 126 16.77 5.30 -9.20
C GLY A 126 15.60 6.16 -8.68
N ASP A 127 14.45 5.59 -8.42
CA ASP A 127 13.30 6.32 -7.91
C ASP A 127 13.36 6.51 -6.39
N LYS A 128 12.87 7.66 -5.94
CA LYS A 128 12.95 8.03 -4.53
C LYS A 128 11.73 7.53 -3.75
N MET A 129 11.95 6.71 -2.74
CA MET A 129 10.91 6.42 -1.75
C MET A 129 10.59 7.66 -0.91
N ILE A 130 9.32 8.05 -0.86
CA ILE A 130 8.83 9.23 -0.12
C ILE A 130 7.86 8.90 0.99
N GLY A 131 7.34 7.69 0.99
CA GLY A 131 6.38 7.23 1.98
C GLY A 131 6.21 5.72 2.03
N TYR A 132 5.54 5.31 3.10
CA TYR A 132 5.18 3.92 3.35
C TYR A 132 3.77 3.87 3.94
N ALA A 133 2.91 3.09 3.35
CA ALA A 133 1.57 2.84 3.85
C ALA A 133 1.44 1.38 4.27
N HIS A 134 0.72 1.11 5.37
CA HIS A 134 0.39 -0.25 5.78
C HIS A 134 -1.02 -0.34 6.35
N SER A 135 -1.58 -1.55 6.34
CA SER A 135 -2.88 -1.83 6.92
C SER A 135 -2.74 -2.29 8.36
N HIS A 136 -3.75 -2.00 9.19
CA HIS A 136 -3.88 -2.58 10.52
C HIS A 136 -5.02 -3.60 10.56
N PRO A 137 -4.80 -4.80 11.12
CA PRO A 137 -5.83 -5.84 11.23
C PRO A 137 -6.90 -5.49 12.26
N ASP A 138 -6.55 -4.67 13.24
CA ASP A 138 -7.43 -4.20 14.30
C ASP A 138 -8.22 -2.96 13.84
N LYS A 139 -9.25 -2.57 14.60
CA LYS A 139 -10.07 -1.38 14.29
C LYS A 139 -9.37 -0.05 14.53
N ASN A 140 -8.13 -0.07 15.00
CA ASN A 140 -7.35 1.11 15.33
C ASN A 140 -6.26 1.35 14.27
N ALA A 141 -6.32 2.50 13.61
CA ALA A 141 -5.33 2.93 12.62
C ALA A 141 -4.10 3.62 13.24
N SER A 142 -3.96 3.66 14.58
CA SER A 142 -2.86 4.37 15.23
C SER A 142 -1.52 3.75 14.90
N LEU A 143 -0.59 4.58 14.42
CA LEU A 143 0.81 4.18 14.21
C LEU A 143 1.48 3.85 15.55
N SER A 144 2.19 2.73 15.59
CA SER A 144 3.01 2.32 16.73
C SER A 144 4.23 3.23 16.91
N ASP A 145 4.88 3.16 18.05
CA ASP A 145 6.15 3.88 18.28
C ASP A 145 7.26 3.37 17.35
N ASN A 146 7.22 2.07 17.01
CA ASN A 146 8.15 1.48 16.05
C ASN A 146 7.94 2.05 14.64
N ASP A 147 6.69 2.22 14.18
CA ASP A 147 6.39 2.85 12.90
C ASP A 147 6.93 4.28 12.84
N ARG A 148 6.73 5.04 13.91
CA ARG A 148 7.22 6.42 14.01
C ARG A 148 8.75 6.47 14.01
N LYS A 149 9.39 5.52 14.68
CA LYS A 149 10.85 5.38 14.70
C LYS A 149 11.37 5.06 13.30
N ILE A 150 10.78 4.08 12.62
CA ILE A 150 11.14 3.73 11.24
C ILE A 150 10.95 4.93 10.31
N ALA A 151 9.83 5.64 10.42
CA ALA A 151 9.57 6.83 9.61
C ALA A 151 10.61 7.94 9.81
N LYS A 152 11.10 8.12 11.04
CA LYS A 152 12.07 9.15 11.41
C LYS A 152 13.51 8.76 11.09
N GLU A 153 13.90 7.54 11.41
CA GLU A 153 15.28 7.08 11.41
C GLU A 153 15.60 6.15 10.23
N GLY A 154 14.58 5.67 9.54
CA GLY A 154 14.71 4.65 8.50
C GLY A 154 14.75 3.23 9.06
N PHE A 155 14.88 2.25 8.15
CA PHE A 155 15.01 0.83 8.49
C PHE A 155 16.06 0.18 7.61
N GLY A 156 16.88 -0.68 8.22
CA GLY A 156 17.84 -1.50 7.49
C GLY A 156 19.22 -0.84 7.30
N SER A 157 19.42 0.39 7.78
CA SER A 157 20.73 1.07 7.69
C SER A 157 21.88 0.29 8.37
N ASN A 158 21.56 -0.50 9.40
CA ASN A 158 22.53 -1.29 10.16
C ASN A 158 22.64 -2.76 9.67
N PHE A 159 21.92 -3.13 8.62
CA PHE A 159 21.94 -4.46 8.06
C PHE A 159 22.66 -4.46 6.71
N ASN A 160 23.42 -5.52 6.44
CA ASN A 160 24.06 -5.72 5.14
C ASN A 160 23.01 -6.25 4.12
N ILE A 161 22.06 -5.39 3.75
CA ILE A 161 20.99 -5.66 2.79
C ILE A 161 21.09 -4.66 1.64
N ASP A 162 20.46 -5.00 0.53
CA ASP A 162 20.38 -4.14 -0.65
C ASP A 162 19.81 -2.75 -0.28
N GLU A 163 20.49 -1.69 -0.72
CA GLU A 163 20.06 -0.30 -0.48
C GLU A 163 18.65 -0.03 -0.98
N ASN A 164 18.23 -0.68 -2.06
CA ASN A 164 16.89 -0.54 -2.64
C ASN A 164 15.80 -1.10 -1.72
N ILE A 165 16.14 -2.04 -0.83
CA ILE A 165 15.19 -2.65 0.12
C ILE A 165 15.07 -1.84 1.40
N LYS A 166 16.07 -1.03 1.73
CA LYS A 166 16.06 -0.18 2.92
C LYS A 166 14.94 0.86 2.87
N ILE A 167 14.42 1.22 4.03
CA ILE A 167 13.55 2.39 4.17
C ILE A 167 14.41 3.60 4.53
N PRO A 168 14.46 4.65 3.70
CA PRO A 168 15.21 5.85 4.02
C PRO A 168 14.59 6.59 5.24
N PRO A 169 15.37 7.39 5.96
CA PRO A 169 14.84 8.20 7.05
C PRO A 169 13.96 9.35 6.52
N LYS A 170 13.17 9.93 7.41
CA LYS A 170 12.31 11.09 7.15
C LYS A 170 11.23 10.88 6.09
N ILE A 171 10.73 9.65 5.96
CA ILE A 171 9.58 9.35 5.09
C ILE A 171 8.25 9.64 5.80
N ILE A 172 7.20 9.85 5.03
CA ILE A 172 5.83 9.89 5.56
C ILE A 172 5.36 8.45 5.75
N MET A 173 4.76 8.15 6.91
CA MET A 173 4.18 6.85 7.19
C MET A 173 2.69 6.97 7.46
N THR A 174 1.92 6.02 6.94
CA THR A 174 0.48 5.91 7.19
C THR A 174 0.11 4.50 7.61
N ALA A 175 -0.84 4.39 8.54
CA ALA A 175 -1.53 3.16 8.87
C ALA A 175 -3.02 3.30 8.59
N SER A 176 -3.63 2.29 8.02
CA SER A 176 -5.02 2.35 7.57
C SER A 176 -5.82 1.14 7.98
N VAL A 177 -7.10 1.36 8.25
CA VAL A 177 -8.07 0.33 8.63
C VAL A 177 -9.44 0.69 8.04
N ARG A 178 -10.25 -0.33 7.72
CA ARG A 178 -11.66 -0.11 7.41
C ARG A 178 -12.47 -0.07 8.70
N ASP A 179 -13.27 0.97 8.88
CA ASP A 179 -14.18 1.09 10.03
C ASP A 179 -15.47 0.27 9.82
N GLY A 180 -16.35 0.30 10.84
CA GLY A 180 -17.63 -0.42 10.78
C GLY A 180 -18.65 0.14 9.78
N GLU A 181 -18.41 1.33 9.25
CA GLU A 181 -19.24 1.99 8.23
C GLU A 181 -18.72 1.78 6.80
N GLY A 182 -17.61 1.06 6.66
CA GLY A 182 -16.98 0.79 5.37
C GLY A 182 -15.99 1.87 4.91
N ASN A 183 -15.75 2.92 5.70
CA ASN A 183 -14.79 3.96 5.35
C ASN A 183 -13.36 3.55 5.73
N ILE A 184 -12.37 4.01 4.96
CA ILE A 184 -10.97 3.84 5.32
C ILE A 184 -10.54 4.99 6.21
N ARG A 185 -10.15 4.66 7.44
CA ARG A 185 -9.53 5.59 8.39
C ARG A 185 -8.03 5.44 8.31
N THR A 186 -7.34 6.56 8.22
CA THR A 186 -5.89 6.60 8.09
C THR A 186 -5.28 7.49 9.16
N HIS A 187 -4.25 6.99 9.80
CA HIS A 187 -3.37 7.74 10.68
C HIS A 187 -2.08 8.09 9.92
N LEU A 188 -1.73 9.36 9.86
CA LEU A 188 -0.56 9.85 9.14
C LEU A 188 0.47 10.43 10.12
N TYR A 189 1.72 10.04 9.96
CA TYR A 189 2.88 10.63 10.62
C TYR A 189 3.86 11.20 9.58
N ASN A 190 4.22 12.46 9.75
CA ASN A 190 5.18 13.15 8.89
C ASN A 190 6.33 13.72 9.74
N PRO A 191 7.48 13.04 9.78
CA PRO A 191 8.62 13.48 10.61
C PRO A 191 9.26 14.80 10.13
N ASN A 192 8.91 15.27 8.93
CA ASN A 192 9.42 16.53 8.36
C ASN A 192 8.61 17.76 8.81
N LYS A 193 7.53 17.58 9.57
CA LYS A 193 6.76 18.69 10.14
C LYS A 193 7.26 19.03 11.54
N PRO A 194 7.15 20.30 11.99
CA PRO A 194 7.50 20.71 13.35
C PRO A 194 6.79 19.87 14.40
N VAL A 195 7.47 19.62 15.52
CA VAL A 195 6.90 18.95 16.70
C VAL A 195 5.61 19.67 17.12
N GLY A 196 4.52 18.95 17.32
CA GLY A 196 3.17 19.49 17.57
C GLY A 196 2.28 19.57 16.32
N LYS A 197 2.84 19.56 15.11
CA LYS A 197 2.11 19.44 13.83
C LYS A 197 2.37 18.12 13.11
N THR A 198 3.15 17.24 13.72
CA THR A 198 3.45 15.88 13.23
C THR A 198 2.32 14.90 13.51
N ASN A 199 1.30 15.31 14.26
CA ASN A 199 0.27 14.44 14.75
C ASN A 199 -0.81 14.22 13.69
N ALA A 200 -0.92 12.99 13.37
CA ALA A 200 -2.08 12.20 13.01
C ALA A 200 -3.32 13.02 12.62
N THR A 201 -3.36 13.45 11.38
CA THR A 201 -4.61 13.86 10.77
C THR A 201 -5.30 12.59 10.30
N PHE A 202 -6.46 12.26 10.87
CA PHE A 202 -7.33 11.25 10.28
C PHE A 202 -7.83 11.80 8.94
N ILE A 203 -7.35 11.24 7.87
CA ILE A 203 -7.90 11.51 6.55
C ILE A 203 -9.04 10.52 6.39
N ASN A 204 -10.28 11.01 6.40
CA ASN A 204 -11.42 10.19 6.03
C ASN A 204 -11.22 9.75 4.60
N GLY A 205 -11.26 8.44 4.38
CA GLY A 205 -10.99 7.83 3.10
C GLY A 205 -11.98 8.31 2.03
N ILE A 206 -11.48 8.44 0.83
CA ILE A 206 -12.28 8.53 -0.39
C ILE A 206 -13.04 7.21 -0.51
N ARG A 207 -14.37 7.28 -0.65
CA ARG A 207 -15.24 6.13 -0.94
C ARG A 207 -14.90 5.53 -2.29
#